data_5bbdd24decd830e0db9bc711fdd99f38
#
_entry.id   5bbdd24decd830e0db9bc711fdd99f38
#
_cell.length_a   1.000
_cell.length_b   1.000
_cell.length_c   1.000
_cell.angle_alpha   90.00
_cell.angle_beta   90.00
_cell.angle_gamma   90.00
#
_symmetry.space_group_name_H-M   'P 1'
#
loop_
_entity.id
_entity.type
_entity.pdbx_description
1 polymer ?
#
loop_
_entity_poly.entity_id
_entity_poly.type
_entity_poly.pdbx_seq_one_letter_code
_entity_poly.pdbx_strand_id
1 'polypeptide(L)'
;IKHGVRKVNIDTDIRLAMTGAMRRHMAEKPAEFDPRKFLADAQKAAREICKLRYEAFGCAGQAAKIKPMSLEKMAERYKKGELNQIVK
;
A
#
# COMPACT_ATOMS: atom_id res chain seq x y z
N ILE A 1 -10.65 14.99 0.22
CA ILE A 1 -10.49 15.32 -1.20
C ILE A 1 -11.45 16.44 -1.59
N LYS A 2 -12.68 16.38 -1.16
CA LYS A 2 -13.65 17.48 -1.38
C LYS A 2 -13.21 18.81 -0.75
N HIS A 3 -12.37 18.74 0.27
CA HIS A 3 -11.90 19.89 1.03
C HIS A 3 -10.45 20.30 0.70
N GLY A 4 -9.94 19.87 -0.45
CA GLY A 4 -8.62 20.27 -0.93
C GLY A 4 -7.45 19.41 -0.48
N VAL A 5 -7.71 18.28 0.19
CA VAL A 5 -6.65 17.33 0.57
C VAL A 5 -6.09 16.68 -0.70
N ARG A 6 -4.78 16.76 -0.89
CA ARG A 6 -4.10 16.25 -2.09
C ARG A 6 -3.25 15.02 -1.83
N LYS A 7 -2.75 14.88 -0.63
CA LYS A 7 -1.93 13.74 -0.24
C LYS A 7 -2.37 13.20 1.11
N VAL A 8 -2.49 11.87 1.20
CA VAL A 8 -2.90 11.19 2.43
C VAL A 8 -1.92 10.03 2.67
N ASN A 9 -1.41 9.95 3.88
CA ASN A 9 -0.63 8.79 4.33
C ASN A 9 -1.54 7.90 5.16
N ILE A 10 -1.50 6.59 4.90
CA ILE A 10 -2.28 5.60 5.63
C ILE A 10 -1.33 4.54 6.15
N ASP A 11 -1.38 4.29 7.45
CA ASP A 11 -0.58 3.25 8.09
C ASP A 11 -1.39 2.52 9.16
N THR A 12 -1.94 3.25 10.12
CA THR A 12 -2.65 2.68 11.26
C THR A 12 -3.84 1.83 10.86
N ASP A 13 -4.63 2.25 9.88
CA ASP A 13 -5.76 1.47 9.37
C ASP A 13 -5.31 0.11 8.85
N ILE A 14 -4.18 0.07 8.16
CA ILE A 14 -3.63 -1.16 7.61
C ILE A 14 -3.14 -2.06 8.73
N ARG A 15 -2.45 -1.51 9.72
CA ARG A 15 -1.98 -2.25 10.90
C ARG A 15 -3.13 -2.87 11.67
N LEU A 16 -4.19 -2.11 11.89
CA LEU A 16 -5.39 -2.58 12.60
C LEU A 16 -6.06 -3.72 11.83
N ALA A 17 -6.23 -3.57 10.54
CA ALA A 17 -6.83 -4.60 9.69
C ALA A 17 -6.03 -5.90 9.71
N MET A 18 -4.72 -5.81 9.57
CA MET A 18 -3.82 -6.98 9.58
C MET A 18 -3.83 -7.67 10.93
N THR A 19 -3.70 -6.91 12.02
CA THR A 19 -3.69 -7.45 13.37
C THR A 19 -5.01 -8.12 13.70
N GLY A 20 -6.13 -7.49 13.33
CA GLY A 20 -7.45 -8.08 13.52
C GLY A 20 -7.63 -9.39 12.79
N ALA A 21 -7.17 -9.47 11.55
CA ALA A 21 -7.23 -10.69 10.75
C ALA A 21 -6.39 -11.82 11.37
N MET A 22 -5.18 -11.50 11.85
CA MET A 22 -4.33 -12.50 12.51
C MET A 22 -4.94 -13.00 13.81
N ARG A 23 -5.49 -12.10 14.62
CA ARG A 23 -6.16 -12.48 15.87
C ARG A 23 -7.36 -13.38 15.62
N ARG A 24 -8.16 -13.07 14.60
CA ARG A 24 -9.31 -13.89 14.21
C ARG A 24 -8.86 -15.28 13.78
N HIS A 25 -7.84 -15.35 12.94
CA HIS A 25 -7.30 -16.63 12.46
C HIS A 25 -6.84 -17.50 13.63
N MET A 26 -6.09 -16.92 14.56
CA MET A 26 -5.58 -17.63 15.73
C MET A 26 -6.71 -18.07 16.68
N ALA A 27 -7.76 -17.26 16.81
CA ALA A 27 -8.92 -17.62 17.63
C ALA A 27 -9.74 -18.75 17.00
N GLU A 28 -9.95 -18.70 15.70
CA GLU A 28 -10.74 -19.71 14.98
C GLU A 28 -9.97 -21.03 14.77
N LYS A 29 -8.66 -20.94 14.69
CA LYS A 29 -7.77 -22.10 14.44
C LYS A 29 -6.62 -22.13 15.44
N PRO A 30 -6.89 -22.46 16.73
CA PRO A 30 -5.84 -22.40 17.75
C PRO A 30 -4.66 -23.33 17.54
N ALA A 31 -4.85 -24.40 16.76
CA ALA A 31 -3.77 -25.36 16.45
C ALA A 31 -2.86 -24.90 15.31
N GLU A 32 -3.20 -23.81 14.63
CA GLU A 32 -2.41 -23.32 13.52
C GLU A 32 -1.12 -22.67 14.01
N PHE A 33 0.00 -23.15 13.48
CA PHE A 33 1.32 -22.61 13.83
C PHE A 33 2.11 -22.08 12.63
N ASP A 34 1.60 -22.26 11.40
CA ASP A 34 2.31 -21.84 10.21
C ASP A 34 2.05 -20.36 9.93
N PRO A 35 3.10 -19.50 10.04
CA PRO A 35 2.93 -18.08 9.76
C PRO A 35 2.38 -17.78 8.37
N ARG A 36 2.67 -18.60 7.39
CA ARG A 36 2.17 -18.40 6.02
C ARG A 36 0.66 -18.39 5.95
N LYS A 37 -0.01 -19.11 6.84
CA LYS A 37 -1.47 -19.19 6.86
C LYS A 37 -2.12 -17.97 7.50
N PHE A 38 -1.68 -17.56 8.69
CA PHE A 38 -2.27 -16.37 9.30
C PHE A 38 -1.78 -15.06 8.67
N LEU A 39 -0.57 -15.06 8.07
CA LEU A 39 -0.09 -13.91 7.31
C LEU A 39 -0.83 -13.76 5.97
N ALA A 40 -1.31 -14.86 5.38
CA ALA A 40 -2.16 -14.79 4.19
C ALA A 40 -3.46 -14.03 4.48
N ASP A 41 -4.09 -14.30 5.62
CA ASP A 41 -5.29 -13.57 6.04
C ASP A 41 -4.98 -12.10 6.32
N ALA A 42 -3.83 -11.82 6.92
CA ALA A 42 -3.38 -10.45 7.15
C ALA A 42 -3.18 -9.68 5.84
N GLN A 43 -2.56 -10.31 4.85
CA GLN A 43 -2.34 -9.73 3.54
C GLN A 43 -3.66 -9.42 2.83
N LYS A 44 -4.61 -10.35 2.91
CA LYS A 44 -5.94 -10.17 2.34
C LYS A 44 -6.66 -8.99 3.00
N ALA A 45 -6.60 -8.88 4.32
CA ALA A 45 -7.21 -7.78 5.06
C ALA A 45 -6.55 -6.43 4.71
N ALA A 46 -5.23 -6.39 4.57
CA ALA A 46 -4.50 -5.20 4.13
C ALA A 46 -4.95 -4.76 2.74
N ARG A 47 -5.07 -5.71 1.83
CA ARG A 47 -5.53 -5.44 0.46
C ARG A 47 -6.95 -4.84 0.45
N GLU A 48 -7.86 -5.41 1.23
CA GLU A 48 -9.24 -4.94 1.29
C GLU A 48 -9.34 -3.51 1.84
N ILE A 49 -8.61 -3.20 2.90
CA ILE A 49 -8.64 -1.84 3.47
C ILE A 49 -8.00 -0.82 2.52
N CYS A 50 -6.91 -1.17 1.86
CA CYS A 50 -6.29 -0.31 0.85
C CYS A 50 -7.27 -0.02 -0.30
N LYS A 51 -7.96 -1.04 -0.77
CA LYS A 51 -8.95 -0.92 -1.84
C LYS A 51 -10.08 0.03 -1.45
N LEU A 52 -10.62 -0.13 -0.24
CA LEU A 52 -11.67 0.74 0.29
C LEU A 52 -11.21 2.20 0.36
N ARG A 53 -9.97 2.43 0.80
CA ARG A 53 -9.42 3.79 0.90
C ARG A 53 -9.18 4.41 -0.47
N TYR A 54 -8.67 3.64 -1.44
CA TYR A 54 -8.50 4.13 -2.81
C TYR A 54 -9.84 4.53 -3.44
N GLU A 55 -10.87 3.73 -3.23
CA GLU A 55 -12.21 4.07 -3.71
C GLU A 55 -12.74 5.34 -3.04
N ALA A 56 -12.60 5.44 -1.71
CA ALA A 56 -13.05 6.60 -0.94
C ALA A 56 -12.33 7.89 -1.34
N PHE A 57 -11.04 7.79 -1.70
CA PHE A 57 -10.24 8.96 -2.09
C PHE A 57 -10.31 9.29 -3.58
N GLY A 58 -11.07 8.52 -4.36
CA GLY A 58 -11.21 8.75 -5.79
C GLY A 58 -10.01 8.30 -6.61
N CYS A 59 -9.14 7.44 -6.04
CA CYS A 59 -7.95 6.95 -6.74
C CYS A 59 -8.23 5.73 -7.63
N ALA A 60 -9.39 5.09 -7.46
CA ALA A 60 -9.73 3.89 -8.22
C ALA A 60 -9.77 4.17 -9.72
N GLY A 61 -9.22 3.26 -10.50
CA GLY A 61 -9.21 3.37 -11.96
C GLY A 61 -8.22 4.37 -12.55
N GLN A 62 -7.33 4.94 -11.73
CA GLN A 62 -6.42 5.98 -12.17
C GLN A 62 -5.02 5.48 -12.55
N ALA A 63 -4.71 4.22 -12.26
CA ALA A 63 -3.37 3.67 -12.48
C ALA A 63 -2.90 3.75 -13.94
N ALA A 64 -3.83 3.59 -14.89
CA ALA A 64 -3.50 3.65 -16.31
C ALA A 64 -3.02 5.03 -16.77
N LYS A 65 -3.29 6.07 -15.99
CA LYS A 65 -2.83 7.44 -16.28
C LYS A 65 -1.37 7.67 -15.92
N ILE A 66 -0.79 6.76 -15.13
CA ILE A 66 0.60 6.85 -14.70
C ILE A 66 1.44 6.03 -15.67
N LYS A 67 2.39 6.70 -16.32
CA LYS A 67 3.32 6.04 -17.23
C LYS A 67 4.65 5.86 -16.52
N PRO A 68 5.06 4.62 -16.23
CA PRO A 68 6.36 4.39 -15.58
C PRO A 68 7.49 4.87 -16.49
N MET A 69 8.50 5.46 -15.86
CA MET A 69 9.70 5.89 -16.57
C MET A 69 10.56 4.68 -16.90
N SER A 70 11.10 4.63 -18.12
CA SER A 70 12.03 3.56 -18.50
C SER A 70 13.32 3.65 -17.67
N LEU A 71 13.99 2.51 -17.50
CA LEU A 71 15.28 2.45 -16.81
C LEU A 71 16.32 3.35 -17.47
N GLU A 72 16.30 3.43 -18.79
CA GLU A 72 17.22 4.26 -19.57
C GLU A 72 17.04 5.74 -19.28
N LYS A 73 15.80 6.21 -19.28
CA LYS A 73 15.48 7.60 -18.92
C LYS A 73 15.83 7.91 -17.47
N MET A 74 15.60 6.98 -16.57
CA MET A 74 15.95 7.15 -15.17
C MET A 74 17.46 7.25 -15.00
N ALA A 75 18.24 6.42 -15.70
CA ALA A 75 19.70 6.46 -15.69
C ALA A 75 20.23 7.80 -16.19
N GLU A 76 19.64 8.35 -17.26
CA GLU A 76 20.00 9.67 -17.75
C GLU A 76 19.75 10.76 -16.73
N ARG A 77 18.63 10.72 -16.04
CA ARG A 77 18.30 11.70 -14.99
C ARG A 77 19.26 11.63 -13.82
N TYR A 78 19.68 10.42 -13.44
CA TYR A 78 20.71 10.25 -12.41
C TYR A 78 22.05 10.83 -12.84
N LYS A 79 22.47 10.61 -14.10
CA LYS A 79 23.70 11.17 -14.64
C LYS A 79 23.70 12.69 -14.64
N LYS A 80 22.58 13.30 -14.95
CA LYS A 80 22.42 14.76 -14.96
C LYS A 80 22.33 15.37 -13.57
N GLY A 81 22.26 14.55 -12.53
CA GLY A 81 22.16 15.02 -11.16
C GLY A 81 20.83 15.63 -10.76
N GLU A 82 19.81 15.52 -11.60
CA GLU A 82 18.48 16.09 -11.32
C GLU A 82 17.87 15.56 -10.03
N LEU A 83 18.10 14.28 -9.73
CA LEU A 83 17.51 13.63 -8.55
C LEU A 83 18.25 13.98 -7.27
N ASN A 84 19.48 14.43 -7.35
CA ASN A 84 20.25 14.84 -6.18
C ASN A 84 19.67 16.08 -5.50
N GLN A 85 18.92 16.88 -6.24
CA GLN A 85 18.27 18.08 -5.71
C GLN A 85 17.03 17.75 -4.88
N ILE A 86 16.45 16.57 -5.06
CA ILE A 86 15.23 16.14 -4.39
C ILE A 86 15.53 15.54 -3.02
N VAL A 87 16.75 15.07 -2.80
CA VAL A 87 17.17 14.30 -1.62
C VAL A 87 17.84 15.17 -0.55
N LYS A 88 17.79 16.46 -0.68
CA LYS A 88 18.37 17.37 0.32
C LYS A 88 17.59 17.36 1.64
#